data_0d79c6148f1da77dbdeca01a8a1ecc01
#
_entry.id   0d79c6148f1da77dbdeca01a8a1ecc01
#
_cell.length_a   1.000
_cell.length_b   1.000
_cell.length_c   1.000
_cell.angle_alpha   90.00
_cell.angle_beta   90.00
_cell.angle_gamma   90.00
#
_symmetry.space_group_name_H-M   'P 1'
#
loop_
_entity.id
_entity.type
_entity.pdbx_description
1 polymer ?
#
loop_
_entity_poly.entity_id
_entity_poly.type
_entity_poly.pdbx_seq_one_letter_code
_entity_poly.pdbx_strand_id
1 'polypeptide(L)'
;MKRKLITIFFIALAFAWIFAISAFGAVNYSEMATLADGTTLPIYDEAHNPLIWYVSGTDQDGNNVYSSVPNNRNEPNENHDTYVTYVSTTGTWAQLTDIYIHTYNETTGEYDSTIDDNLQIVVLNLREFDMIYLGSINVNYIQYMYYPATLKDCPEFFKQKTALRLVDMSVCTNLVGGFGGTQNFRDCINLHTVRLPIGPSYTFEGGNNYKFKSTAISSIIIPEAVTSLGTDNFYSCAKLESIYILGNNTGLGKRNFSGCTSLENLYFLGDSPSITATEFKENFVECVDEGKTYTFDGIGKYFYFVSTDLNYLTEVKEAVGAVSIVSYNDYKANPSNYTEGRYVIYGANICEILYNNEHDLEEVDSCLKERACERTNCDYVLVPEYSEHKMAEALTFVNGITAEGIYYAECQNDGCAVKTEETVKPVFTAKGYSTNTDKNAINGGYEVNLTSLALYERLISTLKYGIVIANASSFGEKTFLDQDNKVNSDKALQVEMEKQYSSFDCSINFGTNTRMDLYLVICAYVIEGDTVTYIQSSTGDDVTIGGESFKSITLAQVVALVPAESKEN
;
A
#
# COMPACT_ATOMS: atom_id res chain seq x y z
N MET A 1 -19.46 34.03 -19.64
CA MET A 1 -19.09 32.63 -19.97
C MET A 1 -17.61 32.30 -19.76
N LYS A 2 -16.62 33.17 -20.06
CA LYS A 2 -15.18 32.86 -19.85
C LYS A 2 -14.73 32.76 -18.38
N ARG A 3 -15.33 33.50 -17.45
CA ARG A 3 -14.96 33.44 -16.00
C ARG A 3 -15.45 32.17 -15.29
N LYS A 4 -16.58 31.59 -15.67
CA LYS A 4 -17.08 30.34 -15.07
C LYS A 4 -16.28 29.10 -15.49
N LEU A 5 -15.70 29.10 -16.70
CA LEU A 5 -14.82 27.99 -17.15
C LEU A 5 -13.49 27.97 -16.39
N ILE A 6 -12.95 29.14 -16.02
CA ILE A 6 -11.68 29.23 -15.29
C ILE A 6 -11.85 28.75 -13.85
N THR A 7 -12.96 29.05 -13.19
CA THR A 7 -13.26 28.60 -11.83
C THR A 7 -13.44 27.07 -11.76
N ILE A 8 -14.11 26.46 -12.76
CA ILE A 8 -14.25 25.00 -12.85
C ILE A 8 -12.90 24.33 -13.11
N PHE A 9 -12.00 24.96 -13.88
CA PHE A 9 -10.67 24.41 -14.17
C PHE A 9 -9.74 24.49 -12.94
N PHE A 10 -9.83 25.55 -12.12
CA PHE A 10 -9.08 25.64 -10.87
C PHE A 10 -9.62 24.72 -9.77
N ILE A 11 -10.94 24.49 -9.71
CA ILE A 11 -11.54 23.50 -8.83
C ILE A 11 -11.10 22.10 -9.26
N ALA A 12 -11.08 21.77 -10.54
CA ALA A 12 -10.59 20.50 -11.05
C ALA A 12 -9.10 20.29 -10.78
N LEU A 13 -8.26 21.34 -10.83
CA LEU A 13 -6.83 21.27 -10.47
C LEU A 13 -6.63 21.16 -8.97
N ALA A 14 -7.40 21.87 -8.14
CA ALA A 14 -7.35 21.68 -6.68
C ALA A 14 -7.80 20.27 -6.29
N PHE A 15 -8.82 19.74 -6.95
CA PHE A 15 -9.30 18.37 -6.74
C PHE A 15 -8.32 17.32 -7.26
N ALA A 16 -7.61 17.52 -8.38
CA ALA A 16 -6.57 16.59 -8.83
C ALA A 16 -5.44 16.39 -7.79
N TRP A 17 -5.24 17.35 -6.88
CA TRP A 17 -4.28 17.25 -5.77
C TRP A 17 -4.85 16.57 -4.52
N ILE A 18 -6.19 16.51 -4.38
CA ILE A 18 -6.87 15.80 -3.29
C ILE A 18 -6.85 14.27 -3.52
N PHE A 19 -6.67 13.81 -4.76
CA PHE A 19 -6.62 12.38 -5.13
C PHE A 19 -5.43 11.60 -4.55
N ALA A 20 -4.39 12.28 -4.04
CA ALA A 20 -3.35 11.60 -3.26
C ALA A 20 -3.81 11.18 -1.84
N ILE A 21 -5.09 11.44 -1.48
CA ILE A 21 -5.62 11.18 -0.13
C ILE A 21 -6.31 9.80 -0.03
N SER A 22 -6.48 9.08 -1.14
CA SER A 22 -7.11 7.75 -1.14
C SER A 22 -6.35 6.66 -0.36
N ALA A 23 -5.15 6.99 0.12
CA ALA A 23 -4.49 6.26 1.18
C ALA A 23 -3.80 7.28 2.09
N PHE A 24 -4.45 7.69 3.16
CA PHE A 24 -3.80 8.45 4.23
C PHE A 24 -2.49 7.75 4.60
N GLY A 25 -1.35 8.39 4.29
CA GLY A 25 -0.02 7.83 4.52
C GLY A 25 0.66 7.12 3.35
N ALA A 26 0.00 6.92 2.20
CA ALA A 26 0.67 6.38 1.02
C ALA A 26 1.62 7.41 0.40
N VAL A 27 2.85 6.99 0.15
CA VAL A 27 3.85 7.82 -0.54
C VAL A 27 3.55 7.83 -2.04
N ASN A 28 3.38 9.02 -2.61
CA ASN A 28 3.20 9.17 -4.05
C ASN A 28 4.56 9.34 -4.75
N TYR A 29 5.10 8.26 -5.27
CA TYR A 29 6.40 8.25 -5.97
C TYR A 29 6.40 8.99 -7.31
N SER A 30 5.26 9.30 -7.89
CA SER A 30 5.13 10.11 -9.11
C SER A 30 4.96 11.61 -8.85
N GLU A 31 5.01 12.05 -7.60
CA GLU A 31 4.84 13.46 -7.24
C GLU A 31 5.98 14.32 -7.77
N MET A 32 5.63 15.50 -8.27
CA MET A 32 6.55 16.49 -8.83
C MET A 32 6.51 17.78 -8.04
N ALA A 33 7.67 18.41 -7.84
CA ALA A 33 7.78 19.76 -7.29
C ALA A 33 7.85 20.78 -8.42
N THR A 34 6.93 21.76 -8.46
CA THR A 34 6.99 22.86 -9.43
C THR A 34 7.49 24.12 -8.75
N LEU A 35 8.73 24.50 -9.04
CA LEU A 35 9.42 25.62 -8.43
C LEU A 35 8.82 26.98 -8.85
N ALA A 36 9.25 28.04 -8.20
CA ALA A 36 8.77 29.40 -8.46
C ALA A 36 9.09 29.91 -9.89
N ASP A 37 10.16 29.43 -10.49
CA ASP A 37 10.57 29.72 -11.86
C ASP A 37 9.85 28.87 -12.93
N GLY A 38 8.98 27.95 -12.51
CA GLY A 38 8.23 27.03 -13.38
C GLY A 38 8.93 25.71 -13.66
N THR A 39 10.15 25.51 -13.18
CA THR A 39 10.87 24.22 -13.30
C THR A 39 10.16 23.14 -12.52
N THR A 40 9.97 21.98 -13.14
CA THR A 40 9.32 20.81 -12.51
C THR A 40 10.36 19.73 -12.25
N LEU A 41 10.47 19.28 -10.99
CA LEU A 41 11.47 18.33 -10.51
C LEU A 41 10.78 17.12 -9.88
N PRO A 42 11.19 15.87 -10.21
CA PRO A 42 10.70 14.69 -9.50
C PRO A 42 11.22 14.69 -8.06
N ILE A 43 10.39 14.25 -7.11
CA ILE A 43 10.80 14.17 -5.70
C ILE A 43 11.30 12.78 -5.29
N TYR A 44 11.26 11.82 -6.22
CA TYR A 44 11.84 10.49 -6.12
C TYR A 44 12.60 10.13 -7.39
N ASP A 45 13.63 9.30 -7.28
CA ASP A 45 14.30 8.70 -8.43
C ASP A 45 13.51 7.47 -8.95
N GLU A 46 14.02 6.83 -10.03
CA GLU A 46 13.40 5.63 -10.64
C GLU A 46 13.38 4.42 -9.69
N ALA A 47 14.28 4.38 -8.70
CA ALA A 47 14.32 3.36 -7.66
C ALA A 47 13.48 3.71 -6.43
N HIS A 48 12.67 4.80 -6.51
CA HIS A 48 11.83 5.34 -5.45
C HIS A 48 12.59 5.89 -4.23
N ASN A 49 13.87 6.28 -4.38
CA ASN A 49 14.59 6.96 -3.31
C ASN A 49 14.20 8.44 -3.27
N PRO A 50 13.93 9.03 -2.08
CA PRO A 50 13.61 10.44 -1.94
C PRO A 50 14.80 11.34 -2.36
N LEU A 51 14.52 12.38 -3.15
CA LEU A 51 15.55 13.28 -3.70
C LEU A 51 15.64 14.60 -2.94
N ILE A 52 16.87 15.06 -2.71
CA ILE A 52 17.21 16.43 -2.32
C ILE A 52 17.66 17.17 -3.58
N TRP A 53 17.02 18.32 -3.89
CA TRP A 53 17.37 19.16 -5.02
C TRP A 53 17.98 20.48 -4.56
N TYR A 54 19.04 20.89 -5.23
CA TYR A 54 19.76 22.14 -4.94
C TYR A 54 20.19 22.85 -6.23
N VAL A 55 20.48 24.15 -6.12
CA VAL A 55 21.03 24.93 -7.22
C VAL A 55 22.52 24.59 -7.33
N SER A 56 22.92 23.97 -8.43
CA SER A 56 24.32 23.58 -8.71
C SER A 56 25.09 24.65 -9.51
N GLY A 57 24.41 25.63 -10.07
CA GLY A 57 25.00 26.69 -10.85
C GLY A 57 23.97 27.53 -11.61
N THR A 58 24.42 28.29 -12.60
CA THR A 58 23.57 29.02 -13.53
C THR A 58 23.98 28.70 -14.97
N ASP A 59 23.00 28.65 -15.88
CA ASP A 59 23.23 28.49 -17.30
C ASP A 59 23.78 29.81 -17.94
N GLN A 60 23.99 29.78 -19.27
CA GLN A 60 24.51 30.93 -20.02
C GLN A 60 23.53 32.12 -20.03
N ASP A 61 22.25 31.87 -19.82
CA ASP A 61 21.18 32.89 -19.75
C ASP A 61 20.94 33.41 -18.33
N GLY A 62 21.66 32.86 -17.33
CA GLY A 62 21.57 33.24 -15.92
C GLY A 62 20.46 32.55 -15.15
N ASN A 63 19.82 31.49 -15.71
CA ASN A 63 18.82 30.70 -15.00
C ASN A 63 19.49 29.66 -14.10
N ASN A 64 18.83 29.31 -13.01
CA ASN A 64 19.33 28.26 -12.11
C ASN A 64 19.40 26.89 -12.79
N VAL A 65 20.50 26.21 -12.58
CA VAL A 65 20.68 24.80 -12.91
C VAL A 65 20.51 23.98 -11.63
N TYR A 66 19.68 22.95 -11.69
CA TYR A 66 19.35 22.13 -10.53
C TYR A 66 19.99 20.76 -10.64
N SER A 67 20.53 20.27 -9.53
CA SER A 67 21.05 18.93 -9.38
C SER A 67 20.40 18.24 -8.20
N SER A 68 20.36 16.89 -8.21
CA SER A 68 19.75 16.11 -7.16
C SER A 68 20.71 15.06 -6.57
N VAL A 69 20.41 14.66 -5.34
CA VAL A 69 21.04 13.53 -4.67
C VAL A 69 19.98 12.76 -3.90
N PRO A 70 19.97 11.41 -3.95
CA PRO A 70 19.10 10.60 -3.09
C PRO A 70 19.45 10.81 -1.61
N ASN A 71 18.45 10.99 -0.76
CA ASN A 71 18.68 11.28 0.66
C ASN A 71 19.31 10.11 1.43
N ASN A 72 19.18 8.89 0.92
CA ASN A 72 19.76 7.67 1.50
C ASN A 72 21.16 7.32 0.99
N ARG A 73 21.69 8.08 0.02
CA ARG A 73 23.06 7.90 -0.46
C ARG A 73 24.01 8.71 0.44
N ASN A 74 24.55 8.07 1.46
CA ASN A 74 25.37 8.68 2.52
C ASN A 74 26.85 8.28 2.47
N GLU A 75 27.28 7.57 1.42
CA GLU A 75 28.65 7.12 1.22
C GLU A 75 29.06 7.26 -0.26
N PRO A 76 30.36 7.48 -0.54
CA PRO A 76 30.88 7.46 -1.91
C PRO A 76 30.75 6.06 -2.51
N ASN A 77 30.50 5.98 -3.82
CA ASN A 77 30.46 4.73 -4.56
C ASN A 77 31.53 4.70 -5.67
N GLU A 78 31.64 3.55 -6.34
CA GLU A 78 32.63 3.32 -7.41
C GLU A 78 32.38 4.17 -8.67
N ASN A 79 31.15 4.69 -8.85
CA ASN A 79 30.77 5.54 -9.98
C ASN A 79 31.04 7.03 -9.70
N HIS A 80 31.59 7.36 -8.55
CA HIS A 80 31.79 8.75 -8.10
C HIS A 80 30.53 9.62 -8.09
N ASP A 81 29.37 9.01 -7.82
CA ASP A 81 28.12 9.75 -7.71
C ASP A 81 28.11 10.71 -6.52
N THR A 82 27.41 11.81 -6.67
CA THR A 82 27.14 12.75 -5.58
C THR A 82 26.44 12.03 -4.42
N TYR A 83 26.89 12.30 -3.20
CA TYR A 83 26.28 11.76 -1.99
C TYR A 83 26.06 12.85 -0.93
N VAL A 84 25.23 12.54 0.08
CA VAL A 84 24.86 13.48 1.14
C VAL A 84 25.27 12.92 2.49
N THR A 85 25.81 13.77 3.37
CA THR A 85 26.02 13.41 4.77
C THR A 85 25.29 14.37 5.68
N TYR A 86 24.88 13.87 6.82
CA TYR A 86 24.12 14.58 7.81
C TYR A 86 24.91 14.66 9.11
N VAL A 87 24.97 15.84 9.72
CA VAL A 87 25.49 15.96 11.08
C VAL A 87 24.30 15.90 12.03
N SER A 88 24.35 14.98 12.97
CA SER A 88 23.40 14.91 14.08
C SER A 88 24.11 15.18 15.38
N THR A 89 23.57 16.07 16.19
CA THR A 89 24.04 16.23 17.57
C THR A 89 23.56 15.04 18.40
N THR A 90 24.51 14.27 18.94
CA THR A 90 24.21 13.18 19.87
C THR A 90 23.92 13.75 21.25
N GLY A 91 22.65 13.90 21.55
CA GLY A 91 22.12 14.17 22.89
C GLY A 91 21.01 13.18 23.19
N THR A 92 20.15 13.53 24.14
CA THR A 92 18.90 12.76 24.41
C THR A 92 17.95 12.67 23.21
N TRP A 93 18.24 13.39 22.11
CA TRP A 93 17.42 13.55 20.93
C TRP A 93 18.28 13.54 19.66
N ALA A 94 17.98 12.63 18.72
CA ALA A 94 18.60 12.64 17.40
C ALA A 94 18.08 13.86 16.62
N GLN A 95 18.93 14.85 16.38
CA GLN A 95 18.59 16.11 15.74
C GLN A 95 19.49 16.32 14.52
N LEU A 96 18.87 16.54 13.35
CA LEU A 96 19.58 16.94 12.13
C LEU A 96 19.95 18.42 12.22
N THR A 97 21.24 18.77 12.16
CA THR A 97 21.72 20.15 12.28
C THR A 97 22.33 20.70 11.01
N ASP A 98 22.96 19.86 10.20
CA ASP A 98 23.67 20.27 9.00
C ASP A 98 23.49 19.23 7.90
N ILE A 99 23.46 19.68 6.66
CA ILE A 99 23.43 18.84 5.45
C ILE A 99 24.65 19.18 4.61
N TYR A 100 25.47 18.18 4.29
CA TYR A 100 26.59 18.30 3.38
C TYR A 100 26.35 17.53 2.11
N ILE A 101 26.51 18.20 0.97
CA ILE A 101 26.49 17.56 -0.36
C ILE A 101 27.94 17.43 -0.83
N HIS A 102 28.32 16.22 -1.21
CA HIS A 102 29.65 15.84 -1.65
C HIS A 102 29.63 15.54 -3.13
N THR A 103 30.33 16.35 -3.93
CA THR A 103 30.43 16.22 -5.37
C THR A 103 31.84 15.81 -5.78
N TYR A 104 31.99 14.77 -6.59
CA TYR A 104 33.30 14.33 -7.02
C TYR A 104 33.94 15.35 -8.00
N ASN A 105 35.19 15.70 -7.72
CA ASN A 105 36.00 16.60 -8.53
C ASN A 105 36.99 15.79 -9.35
N GLU A 106 36.72 15.61 -10.63
CA GLU A 106 37.56 14.82 -11.55
C GLU A 106 38.99 15.39 -11.69
N THR A 107 39.20 16.67 -11.40
CA THR A 107 40.52 17.31 -11.52
C THR A 107 41.41 16.96 -10.32
N THR A 108 40.86 16.90 -9.14
CA THR A 108 41.61 16.61 -7.89
C THR A 108 41.56 15.15 -7.53
N GLY A 109 40.59 14.38 -8.02
CA GLY A 109 40.33 13.00 -7.64
C GLY A 109 39.71 12.86 -6.25
N GLU A 110 39.17 13.93 -5.67
CA GLU A 110 38.60 13.98 -4.32
C GLU A 110 37.18 14.53 -4.37
N TYR A 111 36.44 14.37 -3.28
CA TYR A 111 35.09 14.97 -3.13
C TYR A 111 35.19 16.37 -2.52
N ASP A 112 34.60 17.33 -3.20
CA ASP A 112 34.32 18.67 -2.66
C ASP A 112 33.05 18.62 -1.82
N SER A 113 33.08 19.16 -0.60
CA SER A 113 31.95 19.15 0.34
C SER A 113 31.38 20.55 0.51
N THR A 114 30.08 20.70 0.30
CA THR A 114 29.37 21.96 0.49
C THR A 114 28.27 21.80 1.55
N ILE A 115 28.35 22.63 2.60
CA ILE A 115 27.35 22.67 3.69
C ILE A 115 26.10 23.43 3.27
N ASP A 116 24.93 23.08 3.85
CA ASP A 116 23.64 23.72 3.57
C ASP A 116 23.63 25.24 3.77
N ASP A 117 24.47 25.81 4.62
CA ASP A 117 24.62 27.27 4.74
C ASP A 117 25.02 27.95 3.42
N ASN A 118 25.79 27.26 2.57
CA ASN A 118 26.25 27.73 1.27
C ASN A 118 25.49 27.12 0.08
N LEU A 119 24.59 26.16 0.35
CA LEU A 119 23.75 25.52 -0.65
C LEU A 119 22.39 26.20 -0.72
N GLN A 120 21.88 26.33 -1.94
CA GLN A 120 20.49 26.71 -2.15
C GLN A 120 19.64 25.43 -2.34
N ILE A 121 19.35 24.73 -1.25
CA ILE A 121 18.44 23.58 -1.29
C ILE A 121 17.02 24.09 -1.57
N VAL A 122 16.40 23.62 -2.64
CA VAL A 122 15.07 24.05 -3.08
C VAL A 122 13.98 22.99 -2.79
N VAL A 123 14.34 21.70 -2.84
CA VAL A 123 13.48 20.59 -2.42
C VAL A 123 14.22 19.78 -1.37
N LEU A 124 13.69 19.70 -0.18
CA LEU A 124 14.22 18.86 0.90
C LEU A 124 13.23 17.73 1.20
N ASN A 125 13.52 16.57 0.65
CA ASN A 125 12.72 15.36 0.88
C ASN A 125 13.43 14.47 1.89
N LEU A 126 12.97 14.48 3.15
CA LEU A 126 13.48 13.68 4.25
C LEU A 126 12.62 12.45 4.55
N ARG A 127 11.67 12.10 3.69
CA ARG A 127 10.94 10.83 3.79
C ARG A 127 11.94 9.67 3.83
N GLU A 128 11.64 8.64 4.60
CA GLU A 128 12.52 7.48 4.85
C GLU A 128 13.80 7.79 5.66
N PHE A 129 14.02 9.05 6.04
CA PHE A 129 15.12 9.40 6.93
C PHE A 129 14.72 9.16 8.39
N ASP A 130 15.55 8.43 9.15
CA ASP A 130 15.28 8.13 10.56
C ASP A 130 15.78 9.27 11.46
N MET A 131 14.93 10.26 11.70
CA MET A 131 15.24 11.38 12.59
C MET A 131 14.04 11.75 13.46
N ILE A 132 14.32 12.25 14.64
CA ILE A 132 13.30 12.63 15.64
C ILE A 132 13.05 14.14 15.64
N TYR A 133 14.08 14.95 15.43
CA TYR A 133 14.03 16.41 15.44
C TYR A 133 14.80 16.99 14.27
N LEU A 134 14.29 18.09 13.74
CA LEU A 134 15.00 18.92 12.78
C LEU A 134 15.70 20.07 13.52
N GLY A 135 17.01 20.18 13.39
CA GLY A 135 17.81 21.26 13.96
C GLY A 135 17.80 22.51 13.09
N SER A 136 18.79 23.40 13.33
CA SER A 136 18.89 24.67 12.61
C SER A 136 19.60 24.49 11.27
N ILE A 137 18.90 23.99 10.27
CA ILE A 137 19.38 23.93 8.89
C ILE A 137 19.00 25.22 8.14
N ASN A 138 19.71 25.54 7.04
CA ASN A 138 19.39 26.68 6.20
C ASN A 138 18.14 26.42 5.35
N VAL A 139 17.02 26.97 5.77
CA VAL A 139 15.72 26.81 5.10
C VAL A 139 15.33 27.98 4.19
N ASN A 140 16.24 28.93 3.93
CA ASN A 140 15.92 30.19 3.23
C ASN A 140 15.47 29.99 1.79
N TYR A 141 15.95 28.92 1.12
CA TYR A 141 15.70 28.64 -0.28
C TYR A 141 14.71 27.48 -0.49
N ILE A 142 14.34 26.75 0.59
CA ILE A 142 13.46 25.60 0.50
C ILE A 142 12.07 26.04 0.04
N GLN A 143 11.64 25.49 -1.09
CA GLN A 143 10.30 25.67 -1.63
C GLN A 143 9.39 24.50 -1.29
N TYR A 144 9.94 23.29 -1.23
CA TYR A 144 9.22 22.05 -0.93
C TYR A 144 9.90 21.31 0.21
N MET A 145 9.15 21.07 1.29
CA MET A 145 9.61 20.33 2.47
C MET A 145 8.76 19.11 2.72
N TYR A 146 9.38 17.93 2.72
CA TYR A 146 8.76 16.64 3.04
C TYR A 146 9.39 16.07 4.31
N TYR A 147 8.58 15.87 5.33
CA TYR A 147 9.04 15.41 6.63
C TYR A 147 9.06 13.87 6.72
N PRO A 148 9.93 13.28 7.56
CA PRO A 148 9.99 11.85 7.80
C PRO A 148 8.89 11.37 8.74
N ALA A 149 8.55 10.07 8.65
CA ALA A 149 7.53 9.44 9.50
C ALA A 149 7.88 9.50 11.01
N THR A 150 9.16 9.51 11.34
CA THR A 150 9.70 9.47 12.71
C THR A 150 9.70 10.82 13.44
N LEU A 151 9.36 11.92 12.76
CA LEU A 151 9.36 13.27 13.34
C LEU A 151 8.44 13.35 14.56
N LYS A 152 8.96 13.87 15.68
CA LYS A 152 8.21 14.02 16.94
C LYS A 152 7.72 15.43 17.22
N ASP A 153 8.36 16.43 16.64
CA ASP A 153 8.04 17.84 16.86
C ASP A 153 8.26 18.65 15.58
N CYS A 154 7.33 19.56 15.29
CA CYS A 154 7.44 20.45 14.13
C CYS A 154 8.18 21.74 14.52
N PRO A 155 9.35 22.00 13.93
CA PRO A 155 10.18 23.14 14.30
C PRO A 155 9.65 24.50 13.81
N GLU A 156 10.15 25.59 14.41
CA GLU A 156 9.71 26.97 14.12
C GLU A 156 10.50 27.68 13.01
N PHE A 157 11.47 27.06 12.34
CA PHE A 157 12.40 27.82 11.49
C PHE A 157 11.84 28.27 10.16
N PHE A 158 10.65 27.84 9.80
CA PHE A 158 10.02 28.32 8.56
C PHE A 158 9.29 29.67 8.71
N LYS A 159 9.19 30.22 9.91
CA LYS A 159 8.61 31.55 10.10
C LYS A 159 9.23 32.56 9.15
N GLN A 160 8.38 33.31 8.39
CA GLN A 160 8.74 34.33 7.43
C GLN A 160 9.61 33.84 6.25
N LYS A 161 9.59 32.54 5.95
CA LYS A 161 10.30 32.01 4.78
C LYS A 161 9.42 32.09 3.54
N THR A 162 9.68 33.13 2.75
CA THR A 162 8.85 33.44 1.58
C THR A 162 9.10 32.53 0.38
N ALA A 163 10.18 31.74 0.38
CA ALA A 163 10.42 30.73 -0.65
C ALA A 163 9.46 29.55 -0.52
N LEU A 164 9.05 29.18 0.70
CA LEU A 164 8.28 27.98 1.01
C LEU A 164 6.91 27.98 0.32
N ARG A 165 6.60 26.88 -0.40
CA ARG A 165 5.38 26.68 -1.19
C ARG A 165 4.58 25.48 -0.71
N LEU A 166 5.26 24.39 -0.32
CA LEU A 166 4.63 23.16 0.14
C LEU A 166 5.32 22.62 1.39
N VAL A 167 4.51 22.16 2.32
CA VAL A 167 4.93 21.38 3.49
C VAL A 167 4.11 20.10 3.54
N ASP A 168 4.78 18.95 3.57
CA ASP A 168 4.16 17.65 3.67
C ASP A 168 4.63 16.88 4.91
N MET A 169 3.70 16.68 5.82
CA MET A 169 3.84 15.90 7.06
C MET A 169 2.90 14.69 7.07
N SER A 170 2.27 14.36 5.95
CA SER A 170 1.23 13.31 5.90
C SER A 170 1.71 11.94 6.36
N VAL A 171 2.99 11.63 6.22
CA VAL A 171 3.58 10.36 6.69
C VAL A 171 4.01 10.39 8.15
N CYS A 172 3.95 11.55 8.83
CA CYS A 172 4.37 11.65 10.23
C CYS A 172 3.39 10.95 11.16
N THR A 173 3.80 9.83 11.75
CA THR A 173 2.99 9.01 12.67
C THR A 173 3.39 9.14 14.13
N ASN A 174 4.44 9.93 14.44
CA ASN A 174 5.02 10.03 15.78
C ASN A 174 4.98 11.45 16.39
N LEU A 175 4.20 12.37 15.82
CA LEU A 175 4.14 13.76 16.27
C LEU A 175 3.41 13.88 17.63
N VAL A 176 4.11 13.48 18.72
CA VAL A 176 3.56 13.40 20.09
C VAL A 176 3.46 14.79 20.75
N GLY A 177 4.36 15.72 20.39
CA GLY A 177 4.41 17.09 20.93
C GLY A 177 3.45 18.06 20.24
N GLY A 178 2.73 17.60 19.24
CA GLY A 178 1.92 18.46 18.38
C GLY A 178 2.79 19.40 17.54
N PHE A 179 2.24 20.54 17.19
CA PHE A 179 3.02 21.66 16.66
C PHE A 179 3.62 22.43 17.84
N GLY A 180 4.70 21.90 18.46
CA GLY A 180 5.32 22.46 19.67
C GLY A 180 5.80 23.91 19.54
N GLY A 181 6.07 24.36 18.31
CA GLY A 181 6.43 25.74 18.02
C GLY A 181 5.23 26.69 18.02
N THR A 182 5.48 27.96 18.29
CA THR A 182 4.43 28.99 18.41
C THR A 182 4.05 29.63 17.07
N GLN A 183 4.86 29.53 16.05
CA GLN A 183 4.69 30.30 14.79
C GLN A 183 5.31 29.58 13.58
N ASN A 184 5.17 28.27 13.51
CA ASN A 184 5.93 27.39 12.59
C ASN A 184 6.01 27.90 11.13
N PHE A 185 4.88 28.31 10.56
CA PHE A 185 4.80 28.76 9.16
C PHE A 185 4.23 30.18 9.04
N ARG A 186 4.25 30.94 10.13
CA ARG A 186 3.75 32.31 10.15
C ARG A 186 4.45 33.16 9.08
N ASP A 187 3.66 33.91 8.33
CA ASP A 187 4.12 34.85 7.30
C ASP A 187 4.90 34.17 6.14
N CYS A 188 4.71 32.86 5.92
CA CYS A 188 5.14 32.16 4.71
C CYS A 188 4.15 32.45 3.58
N ILE A 189 4.24 33.66 3.02
CA ILE A 189 3.23 34.22 2.12
C ILE A 189 3.02 33.49 0.79
N ASN A 190 3.90 32.56 0.43
CA ASN A 190 3.79 31.71 -0.75
C ASN A 190 3.44 30.26 -0.41
N LEU A 191 3.32 29.91 0.87
CA LEU A 191 2.91 28.58 1.30
C LEU A 191 1.43 28.34 0.95
N HIS A 192 1.19 27.56 -0.09
CA HIS A 192 -0.15 27.29 -0.60
C HIS A 192 -0.64 25.87 -0.30
N THR A 193 0.24 24.93 0.02
CA THR A 193 -0.11 23.53 0.31
C THR A 193 0.49 23.07 1.62
N VAL A 194 -0.36 22.56 2.50
CA VAL A 194 0.04 21.94 3.78
C VAL A 194 -0.70 20.61 3.89
N ARG A 195 0.07 19.53 4.06
CA ARG A 195 -0.45 18.21 4.40
C ARG A 195 -0.11 17.92 5.85
N LEU A 196 -1.13 17.81 6.68
CA LEU A 196 -0.99 17.65 8.13
C LEU A 196 -0.72 16.19 8.50
N PRO A 197 -0.06 15.93 9.66
CA PRO A 197 0.13 14.58 10.18
C PRO A 197 -1.19 13.87 10.48
N ILE A 198 -1.24 12.58 10.20
CA ILE A 198 -2.37 11.69 10.53
C ILE A 198 -2.13 10.85 11.79
N GLY A 199 -0.96 11.02 12.43
CA GLY A 199 -0.49 10.24 13.59
C GLY A 199 -1.28 10.47 14.87
N PRO A 200 -0.67 10.22 16.07
CA PRO A 200 -1.40 10.31 17.32
C PRO A 200 -2.02 11.69 17.52
N SER A 201 -3.10 11.74 18.31
CA SER A 201 -3.87 12.97 18.56
C SER A 201 -2.99 14.12 19.03
N TYR A 202 -3.15 15.27 18.42
CA TYR A 202 -2.42 16.50 18.73
C TYR A 202 -3.30 17.74 18.62
N THR A 203 -2.80 18.87 19.13
CA THR A 203 -3.50 20.16 19.06
C THR A 203 -2.64 21.20 18.38
N PHE A 204 -3.27 22.24 17.82
CA PHE A 204 -2.59 23.46 17.43
C PHE A 204 -2.44 24.44 18.61
N GLU A 205 -2.88 24.06 19.81
CA GLU A 205 -2.70 24.84 21.00
C GLU A 205 -1.24 24.86 21.45
N GLY A 206 -0.88 25.90 22.21
CA GLY A 206 0.45 26.07 22.77
C GLY A 206 1.08 27.41 22.34
N GLY A 207 1.54 28.18 23.31
CA GLY A 207 2.20 29.45 23.11
C GLY A 207 1.35 30.52 22.40
N ASN A 208 2.02 31.47 21.76
CA ASN A 208 1.37 32.41 20.85
C ASN A 208 1.06 31.68 19.55
N ASN A 209 -0.16 31.29 19.35
CA ASN A 209 -0.70 30.66 18.15
C ASN A 209 -0.13 31.27 16.84
N TYR A 210 -0.81 31.39 15.77
CA TYR A 210 -0.34 31.91 14.47
C TYR A 210 0.49 30.94 13.61
N LYS A 211 0.25 29.63 13.74
CA LYS A 211 1.06 28.62 13.01
C LYS A 211 1.05 28.81 11.49
N PHE A 212 -0.09 29.16 10.94
CA PHE A 212 -0.28 29.38 9.50
C PHE A 212 -0.70 30.82 9.16
N LYS A 213 -0.55 31.75 10.11
CA LYS A 213 -0.95 33.15 9.90
C LYS A 213 -0.34 33.71 8.62
N SER A 214 -1.17 34.40 7.81
CA SER A 214 -0.76 35.12 6.59
C SER A 214 -0.13 34.21 5.52
N THR A 215 -0.49 32.93 5.47
CA THR A 215 -0.08 32.02 4.39
C THR A 215 -0.99 32.12 3.18
N ALA A 216 -0.55 31.55 2.06
CA ALA A 216 -1.32 31.50 0.81
C ALA A 216 -2.15 30.23 0.65
N ILE A 217 -2.36 29.46 1.73
CA ILE A 217 -3.18 28.23 1.71
C ILE A 217 -4.55 28.55 1.15
N SER A 218 -4.98 27.83 0.11
CA SER A 218 -6.31 27.97 -0.49
C SER A 218 -7.32 26.96 0.06
N SER A 219 -6.84 25.80 0.46
CA SER A 219 -7.64 24.78 1.16
C SER A 219 -6.78 23.99 2.11
N ILE A 220 -7.38 23.45 3.17
CA ILE A 220 -6.68 22.60 4.13
C ILE A 220 -7.60 21.52 4.67
N ILE A 221 -7.05 20.31 4.83
CA ILE A 221 -7.69 19.19 5.49
C ILE A 221 -7.12 19.08 6.90
N ILE A 222 -8.00 19.12 7.87
CA ILE A 222 -7.71 18.92 9.30
C ILE A 222 -8.04 17.45 9.61
N PRO A 223 -7.03 16.58 9.78
CA PRO A 223 -7.26 15.16 10.04
C PRO A 223 -7.87 14.93 11.43
N GLU A 224 -8.44 13.74 11.63
CA GLU A 224 -9.05 13.34 12.91
C GLU A 224 -8.08 13.40 14.10
N ALA A 225 -6.78 13.30 13.82
CA ALA A 225 -5.73 13.42 14.84
C ALA A 225 -5.69 14.81 15.49
N VAL A 226 -6.21 15.86 14.85
CA VAL A 226 -6.26 17.22 15.40
C VAL A 226 -7.45 17.38 16.33
N THR A 227 -7.20 17.55 17.62
CA THR A 227 -8.26 17.69 18.63
C THR A 227 -8.63 19.13 18.95
N SER A 228 -7.81 20.11 18.55
CA SER A 228 -8.13 21.55 18.66
C SER A 228 -7.34 22.38 17.66
N LEU A 229 -8.01 23.33 17.03
CA LEU A 229 -7.38 24.35 16.18
C LEU A 229 -6.75 25.50 17.01
N GLY A 230 -6.95 25.53 18.32
CA GLY A 230 -6.41 26.60 19.17
C GLY A 230 -6.92 27.99 18.80
N THR A 231 -6.04 29.02 18.88
CA THR A 231 -6.41 30.41 18.64
C THR A 231 -5.54 31.04 17.55
N ASP A 232 -6.14 31.81 16.63
CA ASP A 232 -5.46 32.63 15.59
C ASP A 232 -4.58 31.86 14.61
N ASN A 233 -4.71 30.53 14.47
CA ASN A 233 -3.76 29.74 13.69
C ASN A 233 -3.87 29.97 12.18
N PHE A 234 -5.02 30.34 11.66
CA PHE A 234 -5.25 30.71 10.24
C PHE A 234 -5.51 32.19 10.07
N TYR A 235 -5.17 33.02 11.06
CA TYR A 235 -5.39 34.46 11.01
C TYR A 235 -4.80 35.07 9.73
N SER A 236 -5.60 35.85 8.99
CA SER A 236 -5.20 36.53 7.74
C SER A 236 -4.75 35.60 6.60
N CYS A 237 -5.22 34.36 6.55
CA CYS A 237 -5.06 33.50 5.38
C CYS A 237 -6.07 33.92 4.30
N ALA A 238 -5.80 35.07 3.66
CA ALA A 238 -6.77 35.72 2.76
C ALA A 238 -7.13 34.90 1.51
N LYS A 239 -6.34 33.88 1.15
CA LYS A 239 -6.61 32.97 0.02
C LYS A 239 -7.34 31.69 0.43
N LEU A 240 -7.55 31.46 1.72
CA LEU A 240 -8.22 30.25 2.21
C LEU A 240 -9.71 30.31 1.78
N GLU A 241 -10.13 29.39 0.93
CA GLU A 241 -11.48 29.26 0.37
C GLU A 241 -12.27 28.14 1.04
N SER A 242 -11.59 27.07 1.44
CA SER A 242 -12.23 25.87 2.01
C SER A 242 -11.41 25.25 3.14
N ILE A 243 -12.10 24.77 4.16
CA ILE A 243 -11.53 23.95 5.23
C ILE A 243 -12.34 22.69 5.43
N TYR A 244 -11.66 21.54 5.57
CA TYR A 244 -12.25 20.23 5.76
C TYR A 244 -11.83 19.69 7.11
N ILE A 245 -12.76 19.46 8.03
CA ILE A 245 -12.53 18.96 9.38
C ILE A 245 -13.09 17.54 9.46
N LEU A 246 -12.17 16.55 9.60
CA LEU A 246 -12.53 15.13 9.57
C LEU A 246 -12.93 14.59 10.95
N GLY A 247 -12.39 15.18 12.02
CA GLY A 247 -12.57 14.67 13.37
C GLY A 247 -13.87 15.10 14.05
N ASN A 248 -14.46 14.21 14.84
CA ASN A 248 -15.61 14.51 15.68
C ASN A 248 -15.26 15.46 16.85
N ASN A 249 -14.04 15.36 17.36
CA ASN A 249 -13.59 16.05 18.56
C ASN A 249 -12.66 17.24 18.28
N THR A 250 -12.67 17.78 17.05
CA THR A 250 -11.83 18.91 16.70
C THR A 250 -12.46 20.21 17.16
N GLY A 251 -12.00 20.76 18.29
CA GLY A 251 -12.41 22.08 18.75
C GLY A 251 -11.92 23.18 17.78
N LEU A 252 -12.80 24.13 17.47
CA LEU A 252 -12.42 25.28 16.63
C LEU A 252 -11.57 26.31 17.36
N GLY A 253 -11.60 26.32 18.70
CA GLY A 253 -11.00 27.40 19.48
C GLY A 253 -11.60 28.76 19.10
N LYS A 254 -10.76 29.81 18.99
CA LYS A 254 -11.28 31.15 18.69
C LYS A 254 -10.44 31.94 17.69
N ARG A 255 -11.09 32.82 16.92
CA ARG A 255 -10.50 33.78 15.97
C ARG A 255 -9.61 33.15 14.88
N ASN A 256 -9.74 31.85 14.64
CA ASN A 256 -8.86 31.18 13.69
C ASN A 256 -9.00 31.74 12.26
N PHE A 257 -10.18 32.18 11.88
CA PHE A 257 -10.47 32.60 10.52
C PHE A 257 -10.55 34.11 10.34
N SER A 258 -10.16 34.89 11.35
CA SER A 258 -10.12 36.36 11.21
C SER A 258 -9.21 36.79 10.07
N GLY A 259 -9.75 37.54 9.12
CA GLY A 259 -9.05 38.00 7.92
C GLY A 259 -8.93 36.96 6.80
N CYS A 260 -9.61 35.80 6.89
CA CYS A 260 -9.72 34.83 5.81
C CYS A 260 -10.83 35.26 4.82
N THR A 261 -10.60 36.33 4.08
CA THR A 261 -11.62 37.01 3.29
C THR A 261 -12.17 36.21 2.10
N SER A 262 -11.52 35.12 1.70
CA SER A 262 -11.99 34.21 0.65
C SER A 262 -12.68 32.96 1.21
N LEU A 263 -12.74 32.77 2.54
CA LEU A 263 -13.29 31.56 3.13
C LEU A 263 -14.82 31.50 2.98
N GLU A 264 -15.27 30.64 2.09
CA GLU A 264 -16.70 30.41 1.83
C GLU A 264 -17.17 29.06 2.39
N ASN A 265 -16.37 27.99 2.26
CA ASN A 265 -16.80 26.62 2.46
C ASN A 265 -16.14 25.99 3.69
N LEU A 266 -16.97 25.50 4.60
CA LEU A 266 -16.53 24.80 5.80
C LEU A 266 -17.22 23.43 5.86
N TYR A 267 -16.41 22.37 5.80
CA TYR A 267 -16.87 20.99 5.78
C TYR A 267 -16.55 20.32 7.11
N PHE A 268 -17.58 19.93 7.85
CA PHE A 268 -17.53 19.18 9.10
C PHE A 268 -17.90 17.73 8.78
N LEU A 269 -16.90 16.91 8.55
CA LEU A 269 -17.05 15.59 7.96
C LEU A 269 -17.05 14.47 9.00
N GLY A 270 -16.91 14.79 10.28
CA GLY A 270 -17.17 13.86 11.36
C GLY A 270 -18.67 13.60 11.53
N ASP A 271 -19.03 12.39 11.94
CA ASP A 271 -20.44 11.97 12.09
C ASP A 271 -21.18 12.71 13.20
N SER A 272 -20.47 13.07 14.26
CA SER A 272 -21.00 13.70 15.46
C SER A 272 -20.05 14.78 15.97
N PRO A 273 -19.90 15.91 15.26
CA PRO A 273 -18.97 16.95 15.65
C PRO A 273 -19.36 17.55 17.02
N SER A 274 -18.37 17.74 17.91
CA SER A 274 -18.55 18.25 19.26
C SER A 274 -18.32 19.77 19.40
N ILE A 275 -18.22 20.47 18.28
CA ILE A 275 -17.95 21.93 18.24
C ILE A 275 -19.14 22.68 18.85
N THR A 276 -18.86 23.56 19.78
CA THR A 276 -19.89 24.30 20.51
C THR A 276 -20.42 25.52 19.72
N ALA A 277 -21.64 25.93 20.01
CA ALA A 277 -22.21 27.17 19.48
C ALA A 277 -21.33 28.40 19.77
N THR A 278 -20.65 28.44 20.91
CA THR A 278 -19.72 29.52 21.29
C THR A 278 -18.51 29.55 20.34
N GLU A 279 -17.90 28.40 20.03
CA GLU A 279 -16.77 28.32 19.10
C GLU A 279 -17.16 28.76 17.68
N PHE A 280 -18.36 28.38 17.21
CA PHE A 280 -18.89 28.89 15.94
C PHE A 280 -19.05 30.41 15.97
N LYS A 281 -19.63 30.96 17.03
CA LYS A 281 -19.79 32.40 17.17
C LYS A 281 -18.44 33.14 17.18
N GLU A 282 -17.48 32.64 17.95
CA GLU A 282 -16.14 33.24 18.13
C GLU A 282 -15.23 33.13 16.90
N ASN A 283 -15.61 32.32 15.90
CA ASN A 283 -14.88 32.18 14.64
C ASN A 283 -15.58 32.82 13.45
N PHE A 284 -16.93 33.02 13.48
CA PHE A 284 -17.68 33.43 12.30
C PHE A 284 -18.59 34.64 12.51
N VAL A 285 -18.81 35.08 13.74
CA VAL A 285 -19.68 36.21 14.01
C VAL A 285 -18.94 37.28 14.81
N GLU A 286 -18.62 37.00 16.05
CA GLU A 286 -17.98 37.94 16.96
C GLU A 286 -17.20 37.19 18.04
N CYS A 287 -15.99 37.66 18.31
CA CYS A 287 -15.19 37.23 19.45
C CYS A 287 -14.76 38.42 20.28
N VAL A 288 -14.96 38.39 21.59
CA VAL A 288 -14.41 39.38 22.52
C VAL A 288 -13.25 38.77 23.28
N ASP A 289 -12.06 39.35 23.12
CA ASP A 289 -10.85 38.87 23.77
C ASP A 289 -10.02 40.07 24.28
N GLU A 290 -9.61 40.01 25.55
CA GLU A 290 -8.86 41.06 26.25
C GLU A 290 -9.49 42.49 26.09
N GLY A 291 -10.84 42.54 26.05
CA GLY A 291 -11.60 43.79 25.88
C GLY A 291 -11.65 44.35 24.48
N LYS A 292 -11.14 43.60 23.51
CA LYS A 292 -11.19 43.93 22.07
C LYS A 292 -12.21 43.05 21.37
N THR A 293 -13.04 43.65 20.53
CA THR A 293 -14.05 42.96 19.72
C THR A 293 -13.51 42.70 18.33
N TYR A 294 -13.63 41.44 17.88
CA TYR A 294 -13.31 41.00 16.53
C TYR A 294 -14.60 40.58 15.83
N THR A 295 -14.83 41.03 14.62
CA THR A 295 -15.98 40.67 13.78
C THR A 295 -15.50 39.93 12.54
N PHE A 296 -16.35 39.05 12.00
CA PHE A 296 -16.02 38.15 10.90
C PHE A 296 -17.01 38.31 9.74
N ASP A 297 -17.24 39.55 9.32
CA ASP A 297 -18.17 39.85 8.22
C ASP A 297 -17.72 39.22 6.90
N GLY A 298 -18.62 38.49 6.26
CA GLY A 298 -18.38 37.81 4.98
C GLY A 298 -17.56 36.53 5.04
N ILE A 299 -17.13 36.09 6.25
CA ILE A 299 -16.36 34.86 6.42
C ILE A 299 -17.32 33.70 6.71
N GLY A 300 -17.19 32.59 5.97
CA GLY A 300 -18.02 31.41 6.08
C GLY A 300 -19.42 31.64 5.51
N LYS A 301 -19.72 31.01 4.39
CA LYS A 301 -21.01 31.09 3.73
C LYS A 301 -21.75 29.77 3.78
N TYR A 302 -21.05 28.68 3.53
CA TYR A 302 -21.62 27.34 3.49
C TYR A 302 -20.95 26.47 4.55
N PHE A 303 -21.76 25.96 5.48
CA PHE A 303 -21.37 25.07 6.57
C PHE A 303 -21.95 23.69 6.28
N TYR A 304 -21.14 22.79 5.74
CA TYR A 304 -21.52 21.44 5.35
C TYR A 304 -21.28 20.46 6.50
N PHE A 305 -22.28 19.64 6.79
CA PHE A 305 -22.21 18.60 7.83
C PHE A 305 -22.59 17.25 7.25
N VAL A 306 -21.81 16.22 7.56
CA VAL A 306 -22.20 14.82 7.39
C VAL A 306 -23.35 14.48 8.35
N SER A 307 -23.27 14.98 9.57
CA SER A 307 -24.30 14.81 10.62
C SER A 307 -25.69 15.25 10.14
N THR A 308 -26.70 14.50 10.56
CA THR A 308 -28.13 14.79 10.33
C THR A 308 -28.87 15.16 11.63
N ASP A 309 -28.17 15.40 12.72
CA ASP A 309 -28.76 15.83 14.01
C ASP A 309 -29.28 17.27 13.91
N LEU A 310 -30.57 17.42 13.64
CA LEU A 310 -31.24 18.71 13.48
C LEU A 310 -31.21 19.58 14.75
N ASN A 311 -31.07 19.00 15.94
CA ASN A 311 -30.97 19.80 17.17
C ASN A 311 -29.62 20.53 17.19
N TYR A 312 -28.53 19.78 17.00
CA TYR A 312 -27.20 20.35 16.89
C TYR A 312 -27.10 21.38 15.75
N LEU A 313 -27.61 21.04 14.56
CA LEU A 313 -27.60 21.91 13.39
C LEU A 313 -28.41 23.19 13.59
N THR A 314 -29.45 23.15 14.42
CA THR A 314 -30.22 24.35 14.79
C THR A 314 -29.41 25.26 15.69
N GLU A 315 -28.67 24.73 16.67
CA GLU A 315 -27.74 25.51 17.49
C GLU A 315 -26.63 26.16 16.65
N VAL A 316 -26.06 25.41 15.70
CA VAL A 316 -25.06 25.93 14.75
C VAL A 316 -25.66 27.06 13.91
N LYS A 317 -26.85 26.85 13.33
CA LYS A 317 -27.56 27.86 12.53
C LYS A 317 -27.71 29.18 13.27
N GLU A 318 -28.17 29.11 14.53
CA GLU A 318 -28.32 30.28 15.39
C GLU A 318 -26.98 30.95 15.70
N ALA A 319 -25.95 30.14 16.01
CA ALA A 319 -24.63 30.62 16.35
C ALA A 319 -23.94 31.37 15.21
N VAL A 320 -24.06 30.90 13.97
CA VAL A 320 -23.45 31.55 12.79
C VAL A 320 -24.37 32.55 12.11
N GLY A 321 -25.61 32.71 12.57
CA GLY A 321 -26.62 33.58 11.94
C GLY A 321 -27.01 33.13 10.53
N ALA A 322 -27.13 31.81 10.31
CA ALA A 322 -27.50 31.29 9.01
C ALA A 322 -29.01 31.48 8.69
N VAL A 323 -29.31 31.71 7.43
CA VAL A 323 -30.65 31.93 6.92
C VAL A 323 -31.50 30.66 7.08
N SER A 324 -30.95 29.52 6.72
CA SER A 324 -31.66 28.24 6.78
C SER A 324 -30.75 27.05 6.97
N ILE A 325 -31.36 25.90 7.33
CA ILE A 325 -30.81 24.56 7.27
C ILE A 325 -31.38 23.90 6.01
N VAL A 326 -30.50 23.30 5.21
CA VAL A 326 -30.84 22.73 3.89
C VAL A 326 -30.24 21.35 3.75
N SER A 327 -30.92 20.39 3.13
CA SER A 327 -30.29 19.11 2.81
C SER A 327 -29.25 19.28 1.70
N TYR A 328 -28.20 18.45 1.74
CA TYR A 328 -27.16 18.48 0.71
C TYR A 328 -27.72 18.20 -0.68
N ASN A 329 -28.69 17.31 -0.78
CA ASN A 329 -29.36 16.99 -2.06
C ASN A 329 -30.15 18.18 -2.60
N ASP A 330 -30.90 18.91 -1.76
CA ASP A 330 -31.63 20.10 -2.17
C ASP A 330 -30.69 21.22 -2.62
N TYR A 331 -29.59 21.41 -1.87
CA TYR A 331 -28.55 22.37 -2.24
C TYR A 331 -27.94 22.04 -3.60
N LYS A 332 -27.55 20.78 -3.83
CA LYS A 332 -26.97 20.31 -5.11
C LYS A 332 -27.94 20.49 -6.28
N ALA A 333 -29.22 20.18 -6.07
CA ALA A 333 -30.23 20.30 -7.09
C ALA A 333 -30.45 21.76 -7.55
N ASN A 334 -30.36 22.74 -6.63
CA ASN A 334 -30.67 24.13 -6.89
C ASN A 334 -29.70 25.11 -6.19
N PRO A 335 -28.40 25.09 -6.47
CA PRO A 335 -27.41 25.92 -5.74
C PRO A 335 -27.62 27.43 -5.92
N SER A 336 -28.31 27.82 -7.02
CA SER A 336 -28.65 29.24 -7.29
C SER A 336 -29.66 29.83 -6.31
N ASN A 337 -30.36 29.00 -5.54
CA ASN A 337 -31.31 29.47 -4.54
C ASN A 337 -30.63 29.89 -3.23
N TYR A 338 -29.36 29.60 -3.07
CA TYR A 338 -28.60 29.73 -1.81
C TYR A 338 -27.42 30.71 -1.96
N THR A 339 -27.65 31.84 -2.59
CA THR A 339 -26.58 32.80 -2.94
C THR A 339 -26.39 33.94 -1.95
N GLU A 340 -27.40 34.23 -1.12
CA GLU A 340 -27.35 35.33 -0.17
C GLU A 340 -27.47 34.86 1.27
N GLY A 341 -26.50 35.28 2.09
CA GLY A 341 -26.40 34.90 3.51
C GLY A 341 -25.59 33.63 3.77
N ARG A 342 -25.76 33.08 4.97
CA ARG A 342 -25.10 31.84 5.41
C ARG A 342 -26.09 30.68 5.41
N TYR A 343 -25.59 29.46 5.14
CA TYR A 343 -26.39 28.25 5.07
C TYR A 343 -25.74 27.11 5.85
N VAL A 344 -26.54 26.38 6.60
CA VAL A 344 -26.17 25.11 7.21
C VAL A 344 -26.68 23.99 6.30
N ILE A 345 -25.79 23.16 5.77
CA ILE A 345 -26.09 22.12 4.79
C ILE A 345 -25.78 20.77 5.45
N TYR A 346 -26.80 19.90 5.58
CA TYR A 346 -26.67 18.62 6.28
C TYR A 346 -26.76 17.42 5.34
N GLY A 347 -26.29 16.26 5.81
CA GLY A 347 -26.28 15.03 5.03
C GLY A 347 -25.28 15.09 3.87
N ALA A 348 -24.20 15.82 4.05
CA ALA A 348 -23.14 15.94 3.05
C ALA A 348 -22.49 14.58 2.78
N ASN A 349 -22.34 14.22 1.49
CA ASN A 349 -21.73 12.97 1.08
C ASN A 349 -20.21 13.12 1.00
N ILE A 350 -19.49 12.42 1.88
CA ILE A 350 -18.04 12.50 1.99
C ILE A 350 -17.33 12.01 0.71
N CYS A 351 -17.86 11.00 0.02
CA CYS A 351 -17.27 10.49 -1.21
C CYS A 351 -17.31 11.51 -2.35
N GLU A 352 -18.39 12.29 -2.44
CA GLU A 352 -18.49 13.38 -3.40
C GLU A 352 -17.57 14.56 -3.05
N ILE A 353 -17.45 14.87 -1.76
CA ILE A 353 -16.75 16.07 -1.28
C ILE A 353 -15.23 15.88 -1.29
N LEU A 354 -14.74 14.75 -0.78
CA LEU A 354 -13.31 14.52 -0.62
C LEU A 354 -12.72 13.53 -1.62
N TYR A 355 -13.51 12.58 -2.09
CA TYR A 355 -12.99 11.42 -2.84
C TYR A 355 -13.49 11.36 -4.30
N ASN A 356 -14.07 12.46 -4.81
CA ASN A 356 -14.55 12.57 -6.21
C ASN A 356 -15.33 11.34 -6.68
N ASN A 357 -16.18 10.81 -5.82
CA ASN A 357 -16.94 9.58 -6.01
C ASN A 357 -16.10 8.29 -6.07
N GLU A 358 -14.86 8.31 -5.61
CA GLU A 358 -14.17 7.07 -5.28
C GLU A 358 -14.72 6.52 -3.97
N HIS A 359 -15.23 5.29 -4.02
CA HIS A 359 -15.91 4.66 -2.92
C HIS A 359 -14.98 3.69 -2.18
N ASP A 360 -15.11 3.68 -0.87
CA ASP A 360 -14.46 2.71 0.00
C ASP A 360 -15.40 1.53 0.15
N LEU A 361 -15.22 0.54 -0.70
CA LEU A 361 -16.14 -0.58 -0.79
C LEU A 361 -15.80 -1.65 0.23
N GLU A 362 -16.81 -2.16 0.93
CA GLU A 362 -16.65 -3.29 1.82
C GLU A 362 -15.97 -4.47 1.12
N GLU A 363 -15.10 -5.15 1.84
CA GLU A 363 -14.49 -6.37 1.35
C GLU A 363 -15.51 -7.51 1.41
N VAL A 364 -15.73 -8.19 0.30
CA VAL A 364 -16.60 -9.36 0.22
C VAL A 364 -15.82 -10.57 -0.30
N ASP A 365 -16.21 -11.74 0.14
CA ASP A 365 -15.61 -13.03 -0.22
C ASP A 365 -16.13 -13.59 -1.55
N SER A 366 -17.07 -12.92 -2.19
CA SER A 366 -17.78 -13.43 -3.37
C SER A 366 -18.02 -12.35 -4.42
N CYS A 367 -17.70 -12.66 -5.68
CA CYS A 367 -17.98 -11.81 -6.82
C CYS A 367 -19.48 -11.67 -7.15
N LEU A 368 -20.34 -12.38 -6.45
CA LEU A 368 -21.81 -12.33 -6.60
C LEU A 368 -22.50 -11.44 -5.56
N LYS A 369 -21.74 -10.90 -4.62
CA LYS A 369 -22.27 -10.00 -3.59
C LYS A 369 -22.16 -8.55 -4.01
N GLU A 370 -23.17 -7.78 -3.68
CA GLU A 370 -23.11 -6.31 -3.74
C GLU A 370 -22.09 -5.80 -2.73
N ARG A 371 -21.41 -4.69 -3.04
CA ARG A 371 -20.41 -4.05 -2.19
C ARG A 371 -20.85 -2.63 -1.88
N ALA A 372 -21.27 -2.38 -0.67
CA ALA A 372 -21.65 -1.05 -0.21
C ALA A 372 -20.41 -0.20 0.11
N CYS A 373 -20.54 1.11 0.00
CA CYS A 373 -19.52 2.02 0.50
C CYS A 373 -19.59 2.10 2.03
N GLU A 374 -18.45 1.93 2.71
CA GLU A 374 -18.37 1.96 4.17
C GLU A 374 -18.35 3.38 4.74
N ARG A 375 -18.20 4.41 3.91
CA ARG A 375 -18.15 5.79 4.37
C ARG A 375 -19.54 6.32 4.70
N THR A 376 -19.63 7.06 5.78
CA THR A 376 -20.88 7.64 6.29
C THR A 376 -21.59 8.49 5.25
N ASN A 377 -22.93 8.36 5.19
CA ASN A 377 -23.82 9.03 4.24
C ASN A 377 -23.47 8.79 2.76
N CYS A 378 -22.88 7.64 2.44
CA CYS A 378 -22.68 7.21 1.07
C CYS A 378 -23.58 6.01 0.76
N ASP A 379 -24.60 6.23 -0.05
CA ASP A 379 -25.56 5.19 -0.46
C ASP A 379 -25.10 4.41 -1.70
N TYR A 380 -23.83 4.57 -2.08
CA TYR A 380 -23.31 3.87 -3.25
C TYR A 380 -23.15 2.38 -2.99
N VAL A 381 -23.70 1.58 -3.89
CA VAL A 381 -23.57 0.14 -3.90
C VAL A 381 -23.05 -0.30 -5.27
N LEU A 382 -21.92 -0.98 -5.28
CA LEU A 382 -21.40 -1.63 -6.47
C LEU A 382 -22.13 -2.95 -6.69
N VAL A 383 -22.93 -3.01 -7.75
CA VAL A 383 -23.66 -4.22 -8.15
C VAL A 383 -22.64 -5.21 -8.76
N PRO A 384 -22.72 -6.52 -8.44
CA PRO A 384 -21.83 -7.53 -8.99
C PRO A 384 -21.86 -7.54 -10.52
N GLU A 385 -20.71 -7.63 -11.13
CA GLU A 385 -20.57 -7.77 -12.59
C GLU A 385 -20.93 -9.19 -13.06
N TYR A 386 -20.82 -10.18 -12.16
CA TYR A 386 -20.99 -11.58 -12.45
C TYR A 386 -22.30 -12.11 -11.87
N SER A 387 -22.96 -13.01 -12.58
CA SER A 387 -24.17 -13.73 -12.13
C SER A 387 -23.89 -15.13 -11.60
N GLU A 388 -22.68 -15.65 -11.83
CA GLU A 388 -22.23 -16.98 -11.39
C GLU A 388 -20.72 -17.01 -11.17
N HIS A 389 -20.26 -17.95 -10.35
CA HIS A 389 -18.84 -18.21 -10.15
C HIS A 389 -18.26 -18.98 -11.34
N LYS A 390 -17.20 -18.47 -11.92
CA LYS A 390 -16.40 -19.18 -12.92
C LYS A 390 -15.28 -19.93 -12.23
N MET A 391 -15.52 -21.14 -11.83
CA MET A 391 -14.52 -21.94 -11.13
C MET A 391 -13.38 -22.37 -12.06
N ALA A 392 -12.14 -22.40 -11.54
CA ALA A 392 -10.99 -22.93 -12.25
C ALA A 392 -11.21 -24.39 -12.63
N GLU A 393 -10.73 -24.77 -13.82
CA GLU A 393 -10.74 -26.18 -14.24
C GLU A 393 -9.70 -27.01 -13.48
N ALA A 394 -8.54 -26.41 -13.20
CA ALA A 394 -7.49 -27.01 -12.39
C ALA A 394 -7.80 -26.90 -10.90
N LEU A 395 -7.39 -27.91 -10.14
CA LEU A 395 -7.50 -27.92 -8.68
C LEU A 395 -6.21 -27.44 -8.04
N THR A 396 -6.33 -26.67 -6.97
CA THR A 396 -5.21 -26.29 -6.12
C THR A 396 -5.16 -27.19 -4.89
N PHE A 397 -3.94 -27.59 -4.48
CA PHE A 397 -3.69 -28.53 -3.39
C PHE A 397 -2.89 -27.83 -2.27
N VAL A 398 -3.40 -27.87 -1.05
CA VAL A 398 -2.73 -27.21 0.07
C VAL A 398 -1.50 -27.99 0.56
N ASN A 399 -1.59 -29.33 0.61
CA ASN A 399 -0.52 -30.17 1.14
C ASN A 399 0.15 -31.07 0.08
N GLY A 400 -0.04 -30.75 -1.20
CA GLY A 400 0.39 -31.60 -2.29
C GLY A 400 -0.51 -32.83 -2.47
N ILE A 401 -0.34 -33.51 -3.62
CA ILE A 401 -1.26 -34.55 -4.08
C ILE A 401 -1.17 -35.87 -3.32
N THR A 402 -0.09 -36.10 -2.57
CA THR A 402 0.19 -37.35 -1.89
C THR A 402 -0.14 -37.35 -0.39
N ALA A 403 -0.58 -36.21 0.13
CA ALA A 403 -0.92 -36.04 1.53
C ALA A 403 -2.43 -35.86 1.72
N GLU A 404 -2.92 -36.15 2.94
CA GLU A 404 -4.23 -35.71 3.35
C GLU A 404 -4.28 -34.19 3.36
N GLY A 405 -5.19 -33.58 2.61
CA GLY A 405 -5.22 -32.13 2.46
C GLY A 405 -6.54 -31.61 1.91
N ILE A 406 -6.58 -30.31 1.75
CA ILE A 406 -7.71 -29.60 1.18
C ILE A 406 -7.42 -29.36 -0.31
N TYR A 407 -8.36 -29.77 -1.13
CA TYR A 407 -8.36 -29.56 -2.58
C TYR A 407 -9.47 -28.61 -2.91
N TYR A 408 -9.16 -27.58 -3.68
CA TYR A 408 -10.16 -26.59 -4.06
C TYR A 408 -9.96 -26.08 -5.49
N ALA A 409 -11.06 -25.65 -6.09
CA ALA A 409 -11.03 -24.81 -7.26
C ALA A 409 -11.37 -23.38 -6.83
N GLU A 410 -10.59 -22.43 -7.29
CA GLU A 410 -10.81 -21.01 -7.04
C GLU A 410 -11.71 -20.41 -8.12
N CYS A 411 -12.54 -19.46 -7.74
CA CYS A 411 -13.26 -18.65 -8.71
C CYS A 411 -12.26 -17.79 -9.49
N GLN A 412 -12.44 -17.72 -10.80
CA GLN A 412 -11.59 -16.97 -11.73
C GLN A 412 -12.12 -15.55 -12.01
N ASN A 413 -13.23 -15.19 -11.41
CA ASN A 413 -13.76 -13.83 -11.52
C ASN A 413 -12.94 -12.89 -10.63
N ASP A 414 -12.66 -11.69 -11.12
CA ASP A 414 -11.81 -10.71 -10.43
C ASP A 414 -12.35 -10.42 -9.01
N GLY A 415 -11.44 -10.40 -8.03
CA GLY A 415 -11.74 -10.08 -6.64
C GLY A 415 -12.57 -11.13 -5.89
N CYS A 416 -12.75 -12.34 -6.44
CA CYS A 416 -13.53 -13.41 -5.80
C CYS A 416 -12.63 -14.36 -5.01
N ALA A 417 -12.87 -14.49 -3.71
CA ALA A 417 -12.17 -15.42 -2.84
C ALA A 417 -12.90 -16.77 -2.69
N VAL A 418 -14.01 -16.97 -3.41
CA VAL A 418 -14.79 -18.22 -3.30
C VAL A 418 -14.02 -19.40 -3.85
N LYS A 419 -13.97 -20.46 -3.06
CA LYS A 419 -13.34 -21.73 -3.37
C LYS A 419 -14.33 -22.86 -3.17
N THR A 420 -14.29 -23.88 -4.04
CA THR A 420 -14.93 -25.15 -3.73
C THR A 420 -13.95 -25.99 -2.94
N GLU A 421 -14.15 -26.10 -1.64
CA GLU A 421 -13.29 -26.91 -0.77
C GLU A 421 -13.88 -28.33 -0.64
N GLU A 422 -13.04 -29.34 -0.89
CA GLU A 422 -13.30 -30.70 -0.53
C GLU A 422 -12.13 -31.25 0.29
N THR A 423 -12.40 -31.69 1.52
CA THR A 423 -11.40 -32.41 2.32
C THR A 423 -11.34 -33.82 1.81
N VAL A 424 -10.25 -34.20 1.20
CA VAL A 424 -10.07 -35.54 0.64
C VAL A 424 -8.79 -36.15 1.18
N LYS A 425 -8.78 -37.46 1.32
CA LYS A 425 -7.54 -38.22 1.40
C LYS A 425 -7.21 -38.68 -0.01
N PRO A 426 -6.41 -37.92 -0.76
CA PRO A 426 -5.94 -38.44 -2.02
C PRO A 426 -4.90 -39.46 -1.68
N VAL A 427 -4.97 -40.54 -2.29
CA VAL A 427 -3.96 -41.55 -2.09
C VAL A 427 -3.55 -42.09 -3.43
N PHE A 428 -2.37 -41.66 -3.86
CA PHE A 428 -1.60 -42.48 -4.75
C PHE A 428 -1.00 -43.61 -3.89
N THR A 429 -1.59 -44.76 -3.89
CA THR A 429 -1.05 -45.94 -3.19
C THR A 429 -0.37 -46.87 -4.17
N ALA A 430 0.85 -47.27 -3.80
CA ALA A 430 1.43 -48.45 -4.44
C ALA A 430 0.60 -49.69 -4.03
N LYS A 431 -0.03 -50.35 -4.98
CA LYS A 431 -0.75 -51.61 -4.73
C LYS A 431 0.19 -52.76 -4.42
N GLY A 432 1.49 -52.53 -4.55
CA GLY A 432 2.52 -53.56 -4.37
C GLY A 432 3.11 -54.06 -5.68
N TYR A 433 4.10 -54.86 -5.56
CA TYR A 433 4.80 -55.47 -6.70
C TYR A 433 4.51 -56.96 -6.75
N SER A 434 4.30 -57.48 -7.95
CA SER A 434 4.27 -58.88 -8.21
C SER A 434 5.28 -59.23 -9.30
N THR A 435 5.76 -60.45 -9.31
CA THR A 435 6.63 -60.93 -10.37
C THR A 435 5.91 -61.95 -11.23
N ASN A 436 6.17 -61.91 -12.52
CA ASN A 436 5.84 -63.01 -13.42
C ASN A 436 7.16 -63.67 -13.83
N THR A 437 7.47 -64.77 -13.15
CA THR A 437 8.73 -65.50 -13.34
C THR A 437 8.85 -66.12 -14.74
N ASP A 438 7.75 -66.51 -15.37
CA ASP A 438 7.76 -67.09 -16.72
C ASP A 438 8.10 -66.04 -17.77
N LYS A 439 7.85 -64.73 -17.50
CA LYS A 439 8.11 -63.61 -18.39
C LYS A 439 9.30 -62.78 -17.94
N ASN A 440 10.00 -63.12 -16.86
CA ASN A 440 11.03 -62.28 -16.23
C ASN A 440 10.56 -60.83 -16.09
N ALA A 441 9.37 -60.66 -15.54
CA ALA A 441 8.73 -59.34 -15.42
C ALA A 441 8.41 -58.98 -13.97
N ILE A 442 8.49 -57.72 -13.65
CA ILE A 442 7.94 -57.11 -12.44
C ILE A 442 6.68 -56.37 -12.82
N ASN A 443 5.61 -56.64 -12.11
CA ASN A 443 4.37 -55.88 -12.22
C ASN A 443 4.24 -54.94 -11.00
N GLY A 444 4.03 -53.67 -11.22
CA GLY A 444 3.73 -52.69 -10.18
C GLY A 444 2.38 -52.03 -10.42
N GLY A 445 1.60 -51.92 -9.38
CA GLY A 445 0.28 -51.29 -9.45
C GLY A 445 0.17 -50.05 -8.53
N TYR A 446 -0.54 -49.07 -8.99
CA TYR A 446 -0.85 -47.85 -8.27
C TYR A 446 -2.33 -47.53 -8.37
N GLU A 447 -2.85 -46.91 -7.34
CA GLU A 447 -4.24 -46.48 -7.27
C GLU A 447 -4.35 -45.06 -6.80
N VAL A 448 -5.17 -44.27 -7.49
CA VAL A 448 -5.61 -42.94 -7.04
C VAL A 448 -6.97 -43.10 -6.38
N ASN A 449 -7.06 -42.82 -5.10
CA ASN A 449 -8.29 -42.94 -4.35
C ASN A 449 -8.77 -41.54 -3.94
N LEU A 450 -9.93 -41.13 -4.47
CA LEU A 450 -10.61 -39.89 -4.16
C LEU A 450 -12.04 -40.17 -3.71
N THR A 451 -12.53 -39.43 -2.73
CA THR A 451 -13.87 -39.60 -2.17
C THR A 451 -14.98 -39.01 -3.05
N SER A 452 -14.64 -38.08 -3.95
CA SER A 452 -15.57 -37.41 -4.88
C SER A 452 -15.24 -37.78 -6.32
N LEU A 453 -16.19 -38.29 -7.07
CA LEU A 453 -16.03 -38.62 -8.49
C LEU A 453 -15.72 -37.38 -9.32
N ALA A 454 -16.39 -36.28 -9.05
CA ALA A 454 -16.17 -35.02 -9.80
C ALA A 454 -14.77 -34.45 -9.55
N LEU A 455 -14.29 -34.54 -8.30
CA LEU A 455 -12.94 -34.11 -7.94
C LEU A 455 -11.90 -35.04 -8.61
N TYR A 456 -12.15 -36.35 -8.59
CA TYR A 456 -11.29 -37.32 -9.25
C TYR A 456 -11.16 -37.05 -10.75
N GLU A 457 -12.27 -36.85 -11.46
CA GLU A 457 -12.26 -36.57 -12.90
C GLU A 457 -11.46 -35.28 -13.22
N ARG A 458 -11.62 -34.24 -12.42
CA ARG A 458 -10.85 -32.99 -12.58
C ARG A 458 -9.37 -33.19 -12.29
N LEU A 459 -9.04 -33.87 -11.19
CA LEU A 459 -7.66 -34.12 -10.79
C LEU A 459 -6.91 -34.90 -11.89
N ILE A 460 -7.49 -35.99 -12.36
CA ILE A 460 -6.90 -36.87 -13.37
C ILE A 460 -6.65 -36.14 -14.70
N SER A 461 -7.50 -35.16 -15.05
CA SER A 461 -7.33 -34.37 -16.27
C SER A 461 -6.17 -33.35 -16.20
N THR A 462 -5.71 -33.01 -15.02
CA THR A 462 -4.72 -31.94 -14.80
C THR A 462 -3.33 -32.43 -14.43
N LEU A 463 -3.19 -33.70 -14.02
CA LEU A 463 -1.92 -34.23 -13.53
C LEU A 463 -1.24 -35.14 -14.56
N LYS A 464 0.10 -35.09 -14.55
CA LYS A 464 0.93 -36.08 -15.23
C LYS A 464 1.47 -37.06 -14.18
N TYR A 465 1.43 -38.32 -14.45
CA TYR A 465 1.95 -39.31 -13.54
C TYR A 465 2.44 -40.56 -14.28
N GLY A 466 3.22 -41.35 -13.58
CA GLY A 466 3.80 -42.56 -14.14
C GLY A 466 4.66 -43.31 -13.14
N ILE A 467 5.50 -44.17 -13.67
CA ILE A 467 6.46 -44.98 -12.89
C ILE A 467 7.86 -44.69 -13.38
N VAL A 468 8.79 -44.55 -12.44
CA VAL A 468 10.23 -44.52 -12.70
C VAL A 468 10.88 -45.73 -12.07
N ILE A 469 11.74 -46.38 -12.85
CA ILE A 469 12.53 -47.50 -12.40
C ILE A 469 13.98 -47.25 -12.74
N ALA A 470 14.83 -47.45 -11.74
CA ALA A 470 16.26 -47.23 -11.93
C ALA A 470 17.10 -48.21 -11.10
N ASN A 471 18.30 -48.48 -11.59
CA ASN A 471 19.29 -49.14 -10.78
C ASN A 471 19.89 -48.10 -9.81
N ALA A 472 19.64 -48.27 -8.51
CA ALA A 472 20.07 -47.33 -7.48
C ALA A 472 21.59 -47.01 -7.53
N SER A 473 22.41 -48.00 -7.78
CA SER A 473 23.88 -47.86 -7.88
C SER A 473 24.36 -47.03 -9.07
N SER A 474 23.48 -46.72 -10.02
CA SER A 474 23.81 -46.01 -11.26
C SER A 474 23.45 -44.54 -11.24
N PHE A 475 22.64 -44.09 -10.27
CA PHE A 475 22.19 -42.71 -10.20
C PHE A 475 23.16 -41.76 -9.51
N GLY A 476 23.90 -42.21 -8.50
CA GLY A 476 24.73 -41.34 -7.69
C GLY A 476 23.91 -40.20 -7.09
N GLU A 477 24.38 -38.96 -7.30
CA GLU A 477 23.72 -37.73 -6.81
C GLU A 477 22.67 -37.16 -7.77
N LYS A 478 22.31 -37.82 -8.86
CA LYS A 478 21.35 -37.32 -9.86
C LYS A 478 19.91 -37.59 -9.42
N THR A 479 19.00 -36.65 -9.74
CA THR A 479 17.56 -36.84 -9.59
C THR A 479 17.02 -37.82 -10.62
N PHE A 480 15.86 -38.45 -10.37
CA PHE A 480 15.22 -39.33 -11.35
C PHE A 480 14.72 -38.58 -12.59
N LEU A 481 14.06 -37.45 -12.37
CA LEU A 481 13.57 -36.60 -13.43
C LEU A 481 14.35 -35.30 -13.44
N ASP A 482 14.63 -34.80 -14.62
CA ASP A 482 15.24 -33.49 -14.83
C ASP A 482 14.18 -32.37 -14.81
N GLN A 483 14.62 -31.13 -15.10
CA GLN A 483 13.74 -29.96 -15.16
C GLN A 483 12.63 -30.04 -16.22
N ASP A 484 12.80 -30.91 -17.22
CA ASP A 484 11.80 -31.18 -18.25
C ASP A 484 10.92 -32.38 -17.91
N ASN A 485 11.03 -32.90 -16.69
CA ASN A 485 10.33 -34.09 -16.19
C ASN A 485 10.63 -35.38 -16.99
N LYS A 486 11.85 -35.46 -17.51
CA LYS A 486 12.36 -36.63 -18.21
C LYS A 486 13.42 -37.35 -17.39
N VAL A 487 13.53 -38.65 -17.62
CA VAL A 487 14.60 -39.44 -17.02
C VAL A 487 15.97 -38.90 -17.37
N ASN A 488 16.75 -38.57 -16.37
CA ASN A 488 18.07 -37.97 -16.53
C ASN A 488 19.23 -39.01 -16.66
N SER A 489 18.91 -40.26 -16.86
CA SER A 489 19.87 -41.37 -17.00
C SER A 489 19.39 -42.38 -18.04
N ASP A 490 20.34 -42.86 -18.87
CA ASP A 490 20.12 -43.97 -19.81
C ASP A 490 19.93 -45.32 -19.12
N LYS A 491 20.12 -45.38 -17.81
CA LYS A 491 19.94 -46.61 -16.96
C LYS A 491 18.66 -46.61 -16.14
N ALA A 492 17.77 -45.67 -16.42
CA ALA A 492 16.45 -45.59 -15.83
C ALA A 492 15.38 -45.68 -16.91
N LEU A 493 14.26 -46.28 -16.54
CA LEU A 493 13.07 -46.35 -17.38
C LEU A 493 11.97 -45.51 -16.78
N GLN A 494 11.45 -44.57 -17.58
CA GLN A 494 10.24 -43.81 -17.26
C GLN A 494 9.07 -44.36 -18.11
N VAL A 495 7.97 -44.60 -17.44
CA VAL A 495 6.70 -44.96 -18.08
C VAL A 495 5.69 -43.90 -17.68
N GLU A 496 5.45 -42.94 -18.56
CA GLU A 496 4.39 -41.94 -18.39
C GLU A 496 3.05 -42.56 -18.81
N MET A 497 1.99 -42.32 -18.05
CA MET A 497 0.66 -42.79 -18.36
C MET A 497 0.01 -41.87 -19.40
N GLU A 498 -0.13 -42.36 -20.63
CA GLU A 498 -0.76 -41.61 -21.73
C GLU A 498 -2.27 -41.39 -21.52
N LYS A 499 -2.91 -42.28 -20.78
CA LYS A 499 -4.31 -42.17 -20.35
C LYS A 499 -4.40 -42.15 -18.85
N GLN A 500 -5.20 -41.25 -18.37
CA GLN A 500 -5.37 -41.04 -16.94
C GLN A 500 -6.43 -41.96 -16.38
N TYR A 501 -6.00 -42.86 -15.52
CA TYR A 501 -6.85 -43.89 -14.89
C TYR A 501 -6.79 -43.75 -13.38
N SER A 502 -7.88 -44.11 -12.70
CA SER A 502 -7.92 -44.21 -11.23
C SER A 502 -7.02 -45.33 -10.69
N SER A 503 -6.66 -46.27 -11.52
CA SER A 503 -5.79 -47.39 -11.18
C SER A 503 -5.06 -47.83 -12.43
N PHE A 504 -3.76 -48.08 -12.32
CA PHE A 504 -2.97 -48.60 -13.40
C PHE A 504 -1.92 -49.60 -12.91
N ASP A 505 -1.60 -50.54 -13.76
CA ASP A 505 -0.55 -51.53 -13.55
C ASP A 505 0.49 -51.37 -14.65
N CYS A 506 1.74 -51.46 -14.27
CA CYS A 506 2.88 -51.45 -15.18
C CYS A 506 3.62 -52.77 -15.10
N SER A 507 3.91 -53.37 -16.25
CA SER A 507 4.68 -54.61 -16.34
C SER A 507 6.02 -54.35 -17.01
N ILE A 508 7.10 -54.69 -16.32
CA ILE A 508 8.46 -54.45 -16.80
C ILE A 508 9.19 -55.76 -16.98
N ASN A 509 9.59 -56.06 -18.21
CA ASN A 509 10.30 -57.26 -18.58
C ASN A 509 11.80 -57.05 -18.48
N PHE A 510 12.51 -57.88 -17.72
CA PHE A 510 13.96 -57.77 -17.52
C PHE A 510 14.79 -58.70 -18.45
N GLY A 511 14.19 -59.52 -19.22
CA GLY A 511 14.87 -60.48 -20.08
C GLY A 511 15.52 -61.65 -19.30
N THR A 512 16.12 -62.57 -20.04
CA THR A 512 16.63 -63.84 -19.52
C THR A 512 17.95 -63.76 -18.75
N ASN A 513 18.68 -62.62 -18.85
CA ASN A 513 20.01 -62.42 -18.27
C ASN A 513 20.01 -61.46 -17.06
N THR A 514 18.90 -61.27 -16.40
CA THR A 514 18.78 -60.32 -15.32
C THR A 514 19.46 -60.82 -14.05
N ARG A 515 20.30 -60.00 -13.46
CA ARG A 515 20.97 -60.27 -12.17
C ARG A 515 19.96 -60.04 -11.05
N MET A 516 19.71 -61.08 -10.23
CA MET A 516 18.77 -61.00 -9.11
C MET A 516 19.27 -60.15 -7.94
N ASP A 517 20.55 -59.78 -7.93
CA ASP A 517 21.19 -58.92 -6.95
C ASP A 517 21.16 -57.42 -7.32
N LEU A 518 20.52 -57.06 -8.41
CA LEU A 518 20.35 -55.65 -8.77
C LEU A 518 19.44 -54.94 -7.78
N TYR A 519 19.95 -53.84 -7.24
CA TYR A 519 19.17 -52.92 -6.41
C TYR A 519 18.40 -51.95 -7.29
N LEU A 520 17.09 -52.04 -7.25
CA LEU A 520 16.18 -51.25 -8.04
C LEU A 520 15.44 -50.26 -7.15
N VAL A 521 15.35 -49.02 -7.57
CA VAL A 521 14.39 -48.06 -7.06
C VAL A 521 13.21 -48.04 -8.02
N ILE A 522 12.03 -48.34 -7.50
CA ILE A 522 10.78 -48.36 -8.24
C ILE A 522 9.81 -47.45 -7.50
N CYS A 523 9.42 -46.35 -8.13
CA CYS A 523 8.46 -45.45 -7.52
C CYS A 523 7.50 -44.89 -8.56
N ALA A 524 6.29 -44.55 -8.13
CA ALA A 524 5.46 -43.68 -8.93
C ALA A 524 5.93 -42.24 -8.79
N TYR A 525 5.63 -41.43 -9.79
CA TYR A 525 5.78 -39.99 -9.72
C TYR A 525 4.48 -39.33 -10.13
N VAL A 526 4.26 -38.16 -9.57
CA VAL A 526 3.17 -37.27 -9.94
C VAL A 526 3.77 -35.90 -10.17
N ILE A 527 3.39 -35.26 -11.26
CA ILE A 527 3.82 -33.91 -11.63
C ILE A 527 2.61 -32.99 -11.51
N GLU A 528 2.76 -31.98 -10.65
CA GLU A 528 1.80 -30.90 -10.47
C GLU A 528 2.52 -29.58 -10.76
N GLY A 529 2.23 -28.93 -11.88
CA GLY A 529 3.00 -27.79 -12.34
C GLY A 529 4.48 -28.15 -12.51
N ASP A 530 5.35 -27.47 -11.74
CA ASP A 530 6.80 -27.71 -11.73
C ASP A 530 7.26 -28.65 -10.60
N THR A 531 6.32 -29.15 -9.78
CA THR A 531 6.64 -29.98 -8.63
C THR A 531 6.48 -31.46 -8.97
N VAL A 532 7.52 -32.25 -8.74
CA VAL A 532 7.50 -33.71 -8.85
C VAL A 532 7.45 -34.31 -7.47
N THR A 533 6.47 -35.17 -7.23
CA THR A 533 6.35 -35.94 -5.99
C THR A 533 6.52 -37.40 -6.28
N TYR A 534 7.39 -38.09 -5.52
CA TYR A 534 7.64 -39.51 -5.65
C TYR A 534 6.89 -40.29 -4.59
N ILE A 535 6.26 -41.40 -5.02
CA ILE A 535 5.47 -42.30 -4.16
C ILE A 535 6.18 -43.65 -4.13
N GLN A 536 6.60 -44.05 -2.95
CA GLN A 536 7.51 -45.16 -2.77
C GLN A 536 6.82 -46.37 -2.14
N SER A 537 7.41 -47.54 -2.36
CA SER A 537 7.09 -48.72 -1.56
C SER A 537 7.51 -48.54 -0.10
N SER A 538 6.79 -49.11 0.83
CA SER A 538 7.14 -49.15 2.26
C SER A 538 8.27 -50.12 2.60
N THR A 539 8.71 -50.93 1.64
CA THR A 539 9.72 -52.01 1.85
C THR A 539 10.97 -51.73 1.04
N GLY A 540 12.12 -52.09 1.62
CA GLY A 540 13.44 -51.96 0.99
C GLY A 540 14.45 -51.16 1.82
N ASP A 541 15.70 -51.12 1.35
CA ASP A 541 16.80 -50.37 1.98
C ASP A 541 16.78 -48.89 1.52
N ASP A 542 17.13 -47.98 2.40
CA ASP A 542 17.18 -46.57 2.05
C ASP A 542 18.38 -46.25 1.12
N VAL A 543 18.13 -45.49 0.07
CA VAL A 543 19.12 -44.98 -0.85
C VAL A 543 18.83 -43.51 -1.14
N THR A 544 19.86 -42.67 -1.20
CA THR A 544 19.72 -41.27 -1.50
C THR A 544 20.04 -41.00 -2.96
N ILE A 545 19.12 -40.32 -3.67
CA ILE A 545 19.27 -39.92 -5.08
C ILE A 545 18.88 -38.44 -5.18
N GLY A 546 19.81 -37.60 -5.60
CA GLY A 546 19.55 -36.15 -5.74
C GLY A 546 19.16 -35.43 -4.43
N GLY A 547 19.60 -35.95 -3.28
CA GLY A 547 19.25 -35.40 -1.97
C GLY A 547 17.95 -35.93 -1.36
N GLU A 548 17.17 -36.71 -2.10
CA GLU A 548 15.94 -37.37 -1.63
C GLU A 548 16.20 -38.83 -1.26
N SER A 549 15.53 -39.34 -0.21
CA SER A 549 15.62 -40.72 0.24
C SER A 549 14.59 -41.60 -0.48
N PHE A 550 15.05 -42.69 -1.05
CA PHE A 550 14.23 -43.67 -1.73
C PHE A 550 14.40 -45.06 -1.12
N LYS A 551 13.39 -45.89 -1.26
CA LYS A 551 13.48 -47.32 -0.94
C LYS A 551 13.98 -48.11 -2.13
N SER A 552 15.10 -48.79 -1.98
CA SER A 552 15.61 -49.74 -2.97
C SER A 552 15.28 -51.19 -2.58
N ILE A 553 15.00 -52.00 -3.57
CA ILE A 553 14.67 -53.39 -3.39
C ILE A 553 15.44 -54.23 -4.43
N THR A 554 15.98 -55.33 -4.03
CA THR A 554 16.57 -56.26 -5.00
C THR A 554 15.49 -57.03 -5.75
N LEU A 555 15.80 -57.43 -6.96
CA LEU A 555 14.89 -58.25 -7.73
C LEU A 555 14.56 -59.57 -7.01
N ALA A 556 15.53 -60.16 -6.27
CA ALA A 556 15.31 -61.30 -5.43
C ALA A 556 14.27 -61.07 -4.31
N GLN A 557 14.32 -59.87 -3.67
CA GLN A 557 13.34 -59.49 -2.66
C GLN A 557 11.94 -59.28 -3.28
N VAL A 558 11.84 -58.69 -4.48
CA VAL A 558 10.55 -58.55 -5.17
C VAL A 558 9.94 -59.92 -5.47
N VAL A 559 10.75 -60.87 -5.94
CA VAL A 559 10.31 -62.25 -6.20
C VAL A 559 9.82 -62.94 -4.91
N ALA A 560 10.47 -62.67 -3.78
CA ALA A 560 10.08 -63.20 -2.48
C ALA A 560 8.77 -62.64 -1.92
N LEU A 561 8.32 -61.44 -2.38
CA LEU A 561 7.03 -60.86 -1.97
C LEU A 561 5.83 -61.47 -2.65
N VAL A 562 6.02 -62.28 -3.69
CA VAL A 562 4.91 -62.96 -4.38
C VAL A 562 4.40 -64.11 -3.53
N PRO A 563 3.11 -64.18 -3.14
CA PRO A 563 2.56 -65.29 -2.39
C PRO A 563 2.75 -66.60 -3.13
N ALA A 564 3.04 -67.69 -2.39
CA ALA A 564 3.30 -68.98 -2.97
C ALA A 564 2.13 -69.52 -3.82
N GLU A 565 0.88 -69.09 -3.51
CA GLU A 565 -0.34 -69.47 -4.21
C GLU A 565 -0.49 -68.87 -5.61
N SER A 566 0.27 -67.83 -5.95
CA SER A 566 0.24 -67.25 -7.30
C SER A 566 1.28 -67.83 -8.27
N LYS A 567 2.04 -68.84 -7.83
CA LYS A 567 3.04 -69.56 -8.63
C LYS A 567 2.54 -70.72 -9.43
N GLU A 568 1.27 -71.08 -9.25
CA GLU A 568 0.58 -72.17 -9.98
C GLU A 568 -0.53 -71.55 -10.87
N ASN A 569 -0.17 -70.83 -11.95
CA ASN A 569 -1.06 -70.77 -13.13
C ASN A 569 -0.27 -70.20 -14.30
#